data_a15a21b178b735b11e2c801e342fdf4a
#
_entry.id   a15a21b178b735b11e2c801e342fdf4a
#
_cell.length_a   1.000
_cell.length_b   1.000
_cell.length_c   1.000
_cell.angle_alpha   90.00
_cell.angle_beta   90.00
_cell.angle_gamma   90.00
#
_symmetry.space_group_name_H-M   'P 1'
#
loop_
_entity.id
_entity.type
_entity.pdbx_description
1 polymer ?
#
loop_
_entity_poly.entity_id
_entity_poly.type
_entity_poly.pdbx_seq_one_letter_code
_entity_poly.pdbx_strand_id
1 'polypeptide(L)'
;LSSLNYNGAFLYNGTWVKALETIRNNNADLRWEKKHEFNVGLDWDVLGGRLGGTVDYYIRRTKDALWDYEVPVPPYMYPTMLANASEMENKGLEILIRATPIQTEKFTWNTNVSYSTNSNKVVALSSEKFSMDQDYFYTGYTGEPIQTTTHIVQVGKPIGTFYGLKSVDITDDGLWLVENKKGEHVLAEETDATDWQVLGNGIPKHYLNWNNTFNFFNFDLSINMRGAFGFQILNYQRMYY
;
A
#
# COMPACT_ATOMS: atom_id res chain seq x y z
N LEU A 1 5.06 -22.03 13.46
CA LEU A 1 4.30 -22.91 12.56
C LEU A 1 5.21 -23.41 11.45
N SER A 2 5.61 -24.70 11.51
CA SER A 2 6.26 -25.34 10.37
C SER A 2 5.20 -25.65 9.32
N SER A 3 5.40 -25.19 8.09
CA SER A 3 4.56 -25.58 6.98
C SER A 3 5.20 -26.78 6.29
N LEU A 4 4.47 -27.87 6.23
CA LEU A 4 4.84 -29.06 5.46
C LEU A 4 4.01 -29.11 4.19
N ASN A 5 4.63 -29.41 3.08
CA ASN A 5 3.96 -29.65 1.81
C ASN A 5 4.32 -31.02 1.29
N TYR A 6 3.44 -31.60 0.51
CA TYR A 6 3.76 -32.81 -0.25
C TYR A 6 4.60 -32.41 -1.46
N ASN A 7 5.85 -32.85 -1.47
CA ASN A 7 6.75 -32.59 -2.58
C ASN A 7 7.43 -33.89 -3.03
N GLY A 8 7.00 -34.36 -4.19
CA GLY A 8 7.51 -35.60 -4.77
C GLY A 8 7.00 -36.89 -4.12
N ALA A 9 7.61 -37.97 -4.50
CA ALA A 9 7.38 -39.31 -3.96
C ALA A 9 8.71 -40.06 -3.92
N PHE A 10 8.86 -40.99 -2.98
CA PHE A 10 9.98 -41.92 -2.93
C PHE A 10 9.51 -43.34 -2.76
N LEU A 11 10.34 -44.28 -3.24
CA LEU A 11 10.04 -45.69 -3.14
C LEU A 11 10.44 -46.20 -1.75
N TYR A 12 9.45 -46.66 -0.99
CA TYR A 12 9.67 -47.28 0.30
C TYR A 12 9.05 -48.68 0.31
N ASN A 13 9.86 -49.69 0.59
CA ASN A 13 9.45 -51.09 0.64
C ASN A 13 8.59 -51.56 -0.56
N GLY A 14 9.02 -51.15 -1.80
CA GLY A 14 8.33 -51.49 -3.03
C GLY A 14 7.06 -50.65 -3.33
N THR A 15 6.71 -49.69 -2.49
CA THR A 15 5.52 -48.84 -2.68
C THR A 15 5.93 -47.40 -2.77
N TRP A 16 5.33 -46.61 -3.70
CA TRP A 16 5.52 -45.18 -3.81
C TRP A 16 4.76 -44.47 -2.69
N VAL A 17 5.50 -43.77 -1.81
CA VAL A 17 4.93 -42.96 -0.72
C VAL A 17 5.19 -41.48 -0.99
N LYS A 18 4.25 -40.63 -0.58
CA LYS A 18 4.40 -39.19 -0.72
C LYS A 18 5.43 -38.66 0.27
N ALA A 19 6.35 -37.84 -0.22
CA ALA A 19 7.32 -37.14 0.59
C ALA A 19 6.70 -35.86 1.21
N LEU A 20 7.08 -35.58 2.45
CA LEU A 20 6.79 -34.32 3.13
C LEU A 20 8.07 -33.51 3.22
N GLU A 21 7.99 -32.26 2.82
CA GLU A 21 9.09 -31.29 2.88
C GLU A 21 8.65 -30.03 3.61
N THR A 22 9.56 -29.44 4.37
CA THR A 22 9.35 -28.08 4.90
C THR A 22 9.47 -27.09 3.75
N ILE A 23 8.56 -26.10 3.68
CA ILE A 23 8.56 -25.11 2.61
C ILE A 23 8.96 -23.71 3.08
N ARG A 24 9.22 -23.54 4.36
CA ARG A 24 9.68 -22.29 4.97
C ARG A 24 10.41 -22.55 6.28
N ASN A 25 11.22 -21.58 6.70
CA ASN A 25 11.81 -21.60 8.02
C ASN A 25 10.74 -21.50 9.11
N ASN A 26 10.94 -22.24 10.19
CA ASN A 26 10.07 -22.20 11.36
C ASN A 26 10.45 -21.04 12.27
N ASN A 27 9.47 -20.27 12.71
CA ASN A 27 9.62 -19.28 13.77
C ASN A 27 8.73 -19.64 14.96
N ALA A 28 9.35 -20.12 16.04
CA ALA A 28 8.65 -20.50 17.27
C ALA A 28 8.11 -19.29 18.05
N ASP A 29 8.67 -18.11 17.81
CA ASP A 29 8.29 -16.85 18.47
C ASP A 29 7.19 -16.09 17.74
N LEU A 30 6.60 -16.68 16.69
CA LEU A 30 5.55 -16.04 15.91
C LEU A 30 4.33 -15.74 16.78
N ARG A 31 3.87 -14.52 16.72
CA ARG A 31 2.71 -14.02 17.49
C ARG A 31 1.75 -13.21 16.63
N TRP A 32 0.59 -12.91 17.17
CA TRP A 32 -0.39 -12.08 16.51
C TRP A 32 0.07 -10.62 16.45
N GLU A 33 -0.24 -9.96 15.35
CA GLU A 33 -0.11 -8.52 15.22
C GLU A 33 -1.00 -7.80 16.23
N LYS A 34 -0.52 -6.69 16.78
CA LYS A 34 -1.25 -5.86 17.74
C LYS A 34 -1.61 -4.54 17.11
N LYS A 35 -2.90 -4.25 17.09
CA LYS A 35 -3.42 -2.99 16.59
C LYS A 35 -3.92 -2.14 17.74
N HIS A 36 -3.33 -0.94 17.86
CA HIS A 36 -3.78 0.10 18.77
C HIS A 36 -4.44 1.19 17.94
N GLU A 37 -5.64 1.60 18.33
CA GLU A 37 -6.39 2.61 17.62
C GLU A 37 -6.94 3.63 18.59
N PHE A 38 -6.75 4.91 18.29
CA PHE A 38 -7.43 6.03 18.91
C PHE A 38 -8.29 6.68 17.84
N ASN A 39 -9.57 6.86 18.14
CA ASN A 39 -10.53 7.51 17.25
C ASN A 39 -11.30 8.53 18.09
N VAL A 40 -11.50 9.72 17.51
CA VAL A 40 -12.40 10.75 18.05
C VAL A 40 -13.27 11.27 16.91
N GLY A 41 -14.58 11.27 17.14
CA GLY A 41 -15.57 11.68 16.16
C GLY A 41 -16.59 12.66 16.77
N LEU A 42 -17.17 13.44 15.89
CA LEU A 42 -18.28 14.34 16.17
C LEU A 42 -19.39 14.11 15.15
N ASP A 43 -20.55 13.68 15.65
CA ASP A 43 -21.79 13.63 14.89
C ASP A 43 -22.62 14.87 15.18
N TRP A 44 -23.19 15.48 14.14
CA TRP A 44 -24.02 16.66 14.28
C TRP A 44 -25.19 16.61 13.32
N ASP A 45 -26.30 17.21 13.74
CA ASP A 45 -27.52 17.33 12.96
C ASP A 45 -28.21 18.65 13.30
N VAL A 46 -28.61 19.38 12.26
CA VAL A 46 -29.25 20.69 12.39
C VAL A 46 -30.39 20.85 11.39
N LEU A 47 -31.14 21.94 11.50
CA LEU A 47 -32.26 22.24 10.61
C LEU A 47 -33.33 21.14 10.55
N GLY A 48 -33.60 20.48 11.69
CA GLY A 48 -34.58 19.42 11.77
C GLY A 48 -34.25 18.19 10.93
N GLY A 49 -32.96 17.81 10.85
CA GLY A 49 -32.50 16.65 10.10
C GLY A 49 -32.16 16.93 8.63
N ARG A 50 -32.35 18.17 8.16
CA ARG A 50 -32.09 18.52 6.76
C ARG A 50 -30.60 18.73 6.44
N LEU A 51 -29.79 18.96 7.44
CA LEU A 51 -28.34 19.09 7.30
C LEU A 51 -27.67 18.40 8.49
N GLY A 52 -26.78 17.47 8.22
CA GLY A 52 -26.04 16.75 9.24
C GLY A 52 -24.72 16.21 8.71
N GLY A 53 -23.91 15.69 9.59
CA GLY A 53 -22.64 15.13 9.18
C GLY A 53 -21.87 14.48 10.33
N THR A 54 -20.73 13.90 9.97
CA THR A 54 -19.76 13.34 10.89
C THR A 54 -18.37 13.84 10.54
N VAL A 55 -17.53 13.99 11.54
CA VAL A 55 -16.11 14.28 11.38
C VAL A 55 -15.37 13.35 12.31
N ASP A 56 -14.53 12.49 11.76
CA ASP A 56 -13.76 11.49 12.49
C ASP A 56 -12.26 11.68 12.24
N TYR A 57 -11.48 11.65 13.31
CA TYR A 57 -10.03 11.62 13.25
C TYR A 57 -9.51 10.37 13.94
N TYR A 58 -8.65 9.62 13.26
CA TYR A 58 -8.07 8.41 13.81
C TYR A 58 -6.55 8.35 13.70
N ILE A 59 -5.95 7.68 14.66
CA ILE A 59 -4.55 7.22 14.62
C ILE A 59 -4.57 5.74 14.95
N ARG A 60 -3.98 4.94 14.06
CA ARG A 60 -3.90 3.50 14.16
C ARG A 60 -2.46 3.06 14.07
N ARG A 61 -1.98 2.33 15.05
CA ARG A 61 -0.63 1.80 15.09
C ARG A 61 -0.65 0.29 15.16
N THR A 62 -0.07 -0.37 14.15
CA THR A 62 0.08 -1.81 14.09
C THR A 62 1.50 -2.15 14.52
N LYS A 63 1.63 -2.87 15.63
CA LYS A 63 2.89 -3.38 16.16
C LYS A 63 3.00 -4.86 15.88
N ASP A 64 4.24 -5.37 15.91
CA ASP A 64 4.51 -6.77 15.67
C ASP A 64 3.97 -7.26 14.30
N ALA A 65 3.91 -6.37 13.30
CA ALA A 65 3.40 -6.72 11.98
C ALA A 65 4.28 -7.79 11.33
N LEU A 66 3.62 -8.75 10.69
CA LEU A 66 4.25 -9.91 10.08
C LEU A 66 4.91 -9.53 8.77
N TRP A 67 6.15 -9.97 8.60
CA TRP A 67 6.93 -9.78 7.39
C TRP A 67 7.81 -11.00 7.11
N ASP A 68 8.05 -11.29 5.83
CA ASP A 68 9.06 -12.26 5.43
C ASP A 68 10.44 -11.63 5.53
N TYR A 69 11.16 -11.97 6.58
CA TYR A 69 12.45 -11.44 6.96
C TYR A 69 13.57 -12.22 6.31
N GLU A 70 14.54 -11.55 5.71
CA GLU A 70 15.72 -12.19 5.14
C GLU A 70 16.61 -12.75 6.25
N VAL A 71 17.03 -14.00 6.10
CA VAL A 71 17.88 -14.72 7.05
C VAL A 71 19.03 -15.40 6.32
N PRO A 72 20.21 -15.56 6.95
CA PRO A 72 21.36 -16.18 6.31
C PRO A 72 21.13 -17.68 6.02
N VAL A 73 21.61 -18.13 4.88
CA VAL A 73 21.64 -19.53 4.50
C VAL A 73 23.10 -19.95 4.32
N PRO A 74 23.66 -20.84 5.15
CA PRO A 74 23.17 -21.39 6.41
C PRO A 74 23.19 -20.42 7.59
N PRO A 75 22.59 -20.67 8.76
CA PRO A 75 22.08 -21.97 9.22
C PRO A 75 20.61 -22.24 8.83
N TYR A 76 19.89 -21.25 8.30
CA TYR A 76 18.51 -21.41 7.89
C TYR A 76 18.43 -22.17 6.56
N MET A 77 17.33 -22.91 6.36
CA MET A 77 17.12 -23.72 5.15
C MET A 77 16.65 -22.86 3.97
N TYR A 78 15.90 -21.79 4.24
CA TYR A 78 15.35 -20.87 3.24
C TYR A 78 15.84 -19.46 3.51
N PRO A 79 15.94 -18.60 2.48
CA PRO A 79 16.49 -17.24 2.63
C PRO A 79 15.55 -16.29 3.38
N THR A 80 14.29 -16.68 3.65
CA THR A 80 13.34 -15.85 4.38
C THR A 80 12.70 -16.60 5.54
N MET A 81 12.28 -15.87 6.55
CA MET A 81 11.52 -16.35 7.69
C MET A 81 10.42 -15.36 8.05
N LEU A 82 9.18 -15.83 8.20
CA LEU A 82 8.09 -14.99 8.69
C LEU A 82 8.34 -14.58 10.13
N ALA A 83 8.38 -13.29 10.40
CA ALA A 83 8.69 -12.73 11.72
C ALA A 83 7.85 -11.50 12.05
N ASN A 84 7.67 -11.25 13.35
CA ASN A 84 7.04 -10.03 13.88
C ASN A 84 8.12 -8.95 14.05
N ALA A 85 8.46 -8.26 12.98
CA ALA A 85 9.58 -7.35 12.95
C ALA A 85 9.24 -5.91 12.56
N SER A 86 8.02 -5.66 12.06
CA SER A 86 7.66 -4.34 11.56
C SER A 86 6.60 -3.62 12.39
N GLU A 87 6.61 -2.31 12.29
CA GLU A 87 5.62 -1.43 12.91
C GLU A 87 5.17 -0.36 11.91
N MET A 88 3.86 -0.15 11.84
CA MET A 88 3.24 0.82 10.93
C MET A 88 2.27 1.73 11.65
N GLU A 89 2.23 2.99 11.23
CA GLU A 89 1.26 3.98 11.68
C GLU A 89 0.40 4.44 10.50
N ASN A 90 -0.91 4.52 10.72
CA ASN A 90 -1.89 5.11 9.82
C ASN A 90 -2.68 6.16 10.58
N LYS A 91 -2.88 7.32 9.98
CA LYS A 91 -3.72 8.39 10.52
C LYS A 91 -4.53 9.03 9.41
N GLY A 92 -5.73 9.45 9.74
CA GLY A 92 -6.62 10.03 8.76
C GLY A 92 -7.72 10.88 9.35
N LEU A 93 -8.34 11.64 8.46
CA LEU A 93 -9.52 12.43 8.71
C LEU A 93 -10.61 11.96 7.75
N GLU A 94 -11.80 11.72 8.28
CA GLU A 94 -12.99 11.36 7.53
C GLU A 94 -14.09 12.37 7.81
N ILE A 95 -14.71 12.90 6.75
CA ILE A 95 -15.78 13.89 6.83
C ILE A 95 -16.93 13.38 5.99
N LEU A 96 -18.12 13.33 6.55
CA LEU A 96 -19.36 13.09 5.85
C LEU A 96 -20.31 14.27 6.08
N ILE A 97 -20.85 14.82 5.01
CA ILE A 97 -21.90 15.84 5.06
C ILE A 97 -23.13 15.28 4.33
N ARG A 98 -24.27 15.31 4.99
CA ARG A 98 -25.56 14.91 4.43
C ARG A 98 -26.47 16.13 4.40
N ALA A 99 -27.15 16.35 3.28
CA ALA A 99 -28.09 17.44 3.18
C ALA A 99 -29.34 17.03 2.37
N THR A 100 -30.46 17.60 2.73
CA THR A 100 -31.71 17.62 1.94
C THR A 100 -32.00 19.08 1.58
N PRO A 101 -31.30 19.65 0.55
CA PRO A 101 -31.42 21.07 0.22
C PRO A 101 -32.85 21.45 -0.19
N ILE A 102 -33.52 20.56 -0.93
CA ILE A 102 -34.89 20.78 -1.41
C ILE A 102 -35.75 19.60 -1.00
N GLN A 103 -36.89 19.90 -0.39
CA GLN A 103 -37.89 18.93 -0.02
C GLN A 103 -39.29 19.56 -0.21
N THR A 104 -39.97 19.11 -1.21
CA THR A 104 -41.38 19.51 -1.52
C THR A 104 -42.23 18.25 -1.78
N GLU A 105 -43.51 18.38 -1.90
CA GLU A 105 -44.41 17.25 -2.22
C GLU A 105 -44.07 16.56 -3.56
N LYS A 106 -43.50 17.29 -4.51
CA LYS A 106 -43.28 16.80 -5.88
C LYS A 106 -41.78 16.63 -6.23
N PHE A 107 -40.89 17.17 -5.39
CA PHE A 107 -39.47 17.13 -5.64
C PHE A 107 -38.68 17.08 -4.35
N THR A 108 -37.78 16.09 -4.24
CA THR A 108 -36.84 15.98 -3.14
C THR A 108 -35.45 15.79 -3.71
N TRP A 109 -34.48 16.55 -3.20
CA TRP A 109 -33.08 16.37 -3.48
C TRP A 109 -32.32 16.02 -2.19
N ASN A 110 -31.72 14.84 -2.17
CA ASN A 110 -30.81 14.42 -1.13
C ASN A 110 -29.39 14.38 -1.68
N THR A 111 -28.43 14.87 -0.93
CA THR A 111 -27.02 14.86 -1.31
C THR A 111 -26.13 14.45 -0.15
N ASN A 112 -25.10 13.65 -0.45
CA ASN A 112 -24.08 13.24 0.51
C ASN A 112 -22.71 13.49 -0.09
N VAL A 113 -21.84 14.17 0.64
CA VAL A 113 -20.41 14.34 0.31
C VAL A 113 -19.59 13.66 1.37
N SER A 114 -18.74 12.71 1.00
CA SER A 114 -17.74 12.16 1.89
C SER A 114 -16.35 12.46 1.38
N TYR A 115 -15.51 12.93 2.27
CA TYR A 115 -14.09 13.16 2.04
C TYR A 115 -13.28 12.39 3.06
N SER A 116 -12.25 11.69 2.60
CA SER A 116 -11.29 11.06 3.49
C SER A 116 -9.86 11.28 3.04
N THR A 117 -8.97 11.39 4.01
CA THR A 117 -7.54 11.39 3.77
C THR A 117 -6.87 10.38 4.69
N ASN A 118 -5.83 9.71 4.17
CA ASN A 118 -5.04 8.76 4.92
C ASN A 118 -3.56 9.02 4.69
N SER A 119 -2.80 9.02 5.76
CA SER A 119 -1.33 9.05 5.75
C SER A 119 -0.82 7.81 6.46
N ASN A 120 -0.03 7.00 5.77
CA ASN A 120 0.65 5.86 6.36
C ASN A 120 2.15 6.13 6.50
N LYS A 121 2.78 5.45 7.45
CA LYS A 121 4.21 5.59 7.73
C LYS A 121 4.74 4.26 8.30
N VAL A 122 5.84 3.79 7.75
CA VAL A 122 6.62 2.72 8.35
C VAL A 122 7.36 3.29 9.56
N VAL A 123 7.14 2.72 10.73
CA VAL A 123 7.73 3.19 11.99
C VAL A 123 9.01 2.42 12.31
N ALA A 124 8.98 1.11 12.08
CA ALA A 124 10.13 0.23 12.28
C ALA A 124 10.08 -0.95 11.31
N LEU A 125 11.24 -1.44 10.93
CA LEU A 125 11.45 -2.67 10.13
C LEU A 125 12.28 -3.70 10.90
N SER A 126 12.60 -3.43 12.16
CA SER A 126 13.39 -4.28 13.03
C SER A 126 12.71 -4.42 14.38
N SER A 127 13.00 -5.52 15.05
CA SER A 127 12.62 -5.79 16.44
C SER A 127 13.84 -6.19 17.25
N GLU A 128 13.69 -6.39 18.55
CA GLU A 128 14.79 -6.83 19.43
C GLU A 128 15.46 -8.14 18.95
N LYS A 129 14.69 -9.03 18.31
CA LYS A 129 15.16 -10.33 17.82
C LYS A 129 15.57 -10.34 16.36
N PHE A 130 15.04 -9.43 15.56
CA PHE A 130 15.23 -9.35 14.11
C PHE A 130 15.71 -7.94 13.78
N SER A 131 17.01 -7.79 13.59
CA SER A 131 17.65 -6.52 13.24
C SER A 131 18.04 -6.53 11.78
N MET A 132 17.62 -5.53 11.02
CA MET A 132 18.12 -5.28 9.67
C MET A 132 19.33 -4.35 9.75
N ASP A 133 20.30 -4.55 8.88
CA ASP A 133 21.48 -3.67 8.77
C ASP A 133 21.08 -2.30 8.19
N GLN A 134 19.96 -2.24 7.46
CA GLN A 134 19.46 -1.04 6.83
C GLN A 134 18.01 -0.78 7.27
N ASP A 135 17.62 0.48 7.27
CA ASP A 135 16.28 0.94 7.60
C ASP A 135 15.31 0.91 6.39
N TYR A 136 15.69 0.19 5.34
CA TYR A 136 14.90 0.02 4.11
C TYR A 136 15.16 -1.32 3.44
N PHE A 137 14.26 -1.68 2.53
CA PHE A 137 14.45 -2.75 1.55
C PHE A 137 13.69 -2.45 0.26
N TYR A 138 14.12 -3.10 -0.84
CA TYR A 138 13.48 -2.96 -2.15
C TYR A 138 12.44 -4.06 -2.36
N THR A 139 11.36 -3.73 -3.09
CA THR A 139 10.27 -4.66 -3.40
C THR A 139 9.64 -4.32 -4.74
N GLY A 140 8.62 -5.10 -5.14
CA GLY A 140 7.95 -4.90 -6.42
C GLY A 140 8.81 -5.36 -7.60
N TYR A 141 9.45 -6.55 -7.47
CA TYR A 141 10.23 -7.13 -8.54
C TYR A 141 9.38 -7.39 -9.79
N THR A 142 9.86 -6.92 -10.93
CA THR A 142 9.12 -6.92 -12.21
C THR A 142 9.15 -8.24 -12.97
N GLY A 143 10.08 -9.14 -12.64
CA GLY A 143 10.30 -10.36 -13.41
C GLY A 143 10.98 -10.12 -14.75
N GLU A 144 11.02 -11.18 -15.57
CA GLU A 144 11.57 -11.12 -16.93
C GLU A 144 10.69 -10.27 -17.87
N PRO A 145 11.27 -9.52 -18.81
CA PRO A 145 12.69 -9.35 -19.12
C PRO A 145 13.34 -8.20 -18.34
N ILE A 146 12.59 -7.40 -17.56
CA ILE A 146 13.06 -6.14 -16.96
C ILE A 146 13.95 -6.39 -15.74
N GLN A 147 13.59 -7.37 -14.89
CA GLN A 147 14.37 -7.84 -13.73
C GLN A 147 14.81 -6.74 -12.76
N THR A 148 13.92 -5.80 -12.43
CA THR A 148 14.22 -4.71 -11.48
C THR A 148 13.18 -4.62 -10.38
N THR A 149 13.51 -3.94 -9.29
CA THR A 149 12.55 -3.55 -8.24
C THR A 149 12.03 -2.14 -8.51
N THR A 150 10.78 -1.88 -8.19
CA THR A 150 10.09 -0.62 -8.49
C THR A 150 9.68 0.17 -7.25
N HIS A 151 9.81 -0.42 -6.08
CA HIS A 151 9.36 0.18 -4.82
C HIS A 151 10.45 0.09 -3.76
N ILE A 152 10.40 1.03 -2.82
CA ILE A 152 11.16 1.01 -1.58
C ILE A 152 10.21 1.02 -0.38
N VAL A 153 10.49 0.20 0.61
CA VAL A 153 9.90 0.28 1.94
C VAL A 153 10.99 0.80 2.88
N GLN A 154 10.77 1.95 3.49
CA GLN A 154 11.76 2.64 4.31
C GLN A 154 11.13 3.21 5.57
N VAL A 155 11.84 3.10 6.69
CA VAL A 155 11.46 3.72 7.95
C VAL A 155 11.27 5.24 7.76
N GLY A 156 10.19 5.76 8.29
CA GLY A 156 9.82 7.17 8.16
C GLY A 156 9.07 7.54 6.87
N LYS A 157 8.96 6.63 5.91
CA LYS A 157 8.27 6.84 4.62
C LYS A 157 6.97 6.05 4.53
N PRO A 158 6.04 6.46 3.64
CA PRO A 158 4.84 5.67 3.36
C PRO A 158 5.18 4.41 2.59
N ILE A 159 4.37 3.35 2.76
CA ILE A 159 4.38 2.18 1.87
C ILE A 159 3.88 2.57 0.47
N GLY A 160 4.19 1.73 -0.54
CA GLY A 160 3.79 1.99 -1.93
C GLY A 160 4.59 3.12 -2.59
N THR A 161 5.78 3.42 -2.05
CA THR A 161 6.68 4.44 -2.60
C THR A 161 7.43 3.88 -3.80
N PHE A 162 7.25 4.50 -4.96
CA PHE A 162 8.01 4.20 -6.17
C PHE A 162 9.43 4.72 -6.05
N TYR A 163 10.39 3.90 -6.46
CA TYR A 163 11.81 4.19 -6.33
C TYR A 163 12.59 3.69 -7.53
N GLY A 164 13.43 4.53 -8.10
CA GLY A 164 14.20 4.22 -9.30
C GLY A 164 14.84 5.45 -9.92
N LEU A 165 15.34 5.32 -11.14
CA LEU A 165 15.84 6.43 -11.94
C LEU A 165 14.67 7.29 -12.44
N LYS A 166 14.81 8.61 -12.31
CA LYS A 166 13.82 9.57 -12.79
C LYS A 166 14.10 9.91 -14.24
N SER A 167 13.35 9.29 -15.15
CA SER A 167 13.42 9.64 -16.57
C SER A 167 12.87 11.05 -16.82
N VAL A 168 13.60 11.83 -17.59
CA VAL A 168 13.24 13.21 -17.96
C VAL A 168 13.01 13.38 -19.46
N ASP A 169 13.77 12.65 -20.31
CA ASP A 169 13.64 12.73 -21.77
C ASP A 169 14.30 11.52 -22.45
N ILE A 170 14.27 11.51 -23.78
CA ILE A 170 14.97 10.58 -24.65
C ILE A 170 15.75 11.41 -25.66
N THR A 171 17.04 11.09 -25.88
CA THR A 171 17.88 11.77 -26.90
C THR A 171 17.38 11.46 -28.31
N ASP A 172 17.83 12.25 -29.30
CA ASP A 172 17.54 12.01 -30.74
C ASP A 172 18.02 10.61 -31.20
N ASP A 173 19.04 10.06 -30.54
CA ASP A 173 19.58 8.72 -30.81
C ASP A 173 18.80 7.60 -30.05
N GLY A 174 17.76 7.95 -29.31
CA GLY A 174 16.91 7.00 -28.58
C GLY A 174 17.43 6.56 -27.22
N LEU A 175 18.41 7.25 -26.64
CA LEU A 175 18.97 6.95 -25.31
C LEU A 175 18.17 7.67 -24.21
N TRP A 176 17.98 7.01 -23.09
CA TRP A 176 17.26 7.59 -21.94
C TRP A 176 18.08 8.65 -21.21
N LEU A 177 17.51 9.86 -21.08
CA LEU A 177 18.00 10.89 -20.17
C LEU A 177 17.28 10.79 -18.83
N VAL A 178 18.06 10.79 -17.78
CA VAL A 178 17.56 10.70 -16.39
C VAL A 178 18.15 11.84 -15.56
N GLU A 179 17.41 12.22 -14.51
CA GLU A 179 17.90 13.16 -13.51
C GLU A 179 18.70 12.38 -12.44
N ASN A 180 19.98 12.70 -12.30
CA ASN A 180 20.81 12.12 -11.23
C ASN A 180 20.49 12.77 -9.87
N LYS A 181 21.12 12.28 -8.80
CA LYS A 181 20.90 12.78 -7.43
C LYS A 181 21.30 14.24 -7.23
N LYS A 182 22.13 14.81 -8.13
CA LYS A 182 22.54 16.23 -8.11
C LYS A 182 21.57 17.14 -8.88
N GLY A 183 20.54 16.55 -9.54
CA GLY A 183 19.61 17.27 -10.39
C GLY A 183 20.13 17.55 -11.81
N GLU A 184 21.19 16.88 -12.26
CA GLU A 184 21.76 16.98 -13.58
C GLU A 184 21.09 15.96 -14.50
N HIS A 185 20.88 16.31 -15.78
CA HIS A 185 20.37 15.39 -16.79
C HIS A 185 21.54 14.67 -17.45
N VAL A 186 21.61 13.37 -17.25
CA VAL A 186 22.68 12.50 -17.72
C VAL A 186 22.09 11.28 -18.45
N LEU A 187 22.90 10.56 -19.20
CA LEU A 187 22.46 9.31 -19.80
C LEU A 187 22.23 8.25 -18.71
N ALA A 188 21.22 7.42 -18.88
CA ALA A 188 20.89 6.38 -17.91
C ALA A 188 22.06 5.41 -17.66
N GLU A 189 22.89 5.15 -18.68
CA GLU A 189 24.09 4.30 -18.58
C GLU A 189 25.23 4.91 -17.75
N GLU A 190 25.19 6.23 -17.51
CA GLU A 190 26.16 6.96 -16.69
C GLU A 190 25.77 6.98 -15.20
N THR A 191 24.63 6.38 -14.84
CA THR A 191 24.10 6.37 -13.47
C THR A 191 24.32 5.03 -12.79
N ASP A 192 24.22 5.05 -11.48
CA ASP A 192 24.25 3.86 -10.64
C ASP A 192 23.10 3.84 -9.62
N ALA A 193 23.09 2.85 -8.73
CA ALA A 193 22.03 2.71 -7.72
C ALA A 193 21.98 3.90 -6.74
N THR A 194 23.01 4.73 -6.64
CA THR A 194 23.01 5.92 -5.76
C THR A 194 22.19 7.07 -6.36
N ASP A 195 21.91 7.06 -7.67
CA ASP A 195 21.07 8.04 -8.35
C ASP A 195 19.59 7.73 -8.28
N TRP A 196 19.23 6.55 -7.77
CA TRP A 196 17.85 6.18 -7.56
C TRP A 196 17.19 7.10 -6.53
N GLN A 197 15.97 7.51 -6.81
CA GLN A 197 15.22 8.46 -6.00
C GLN A 197 13.74 8.11 -5.90
N VAL A 198 13.04 8.76 -4.96
CA VAL A 198 11.59 8.61 -4.81
C VAL A 198 10.91 9.27 -6.02
N LEU A 199 10.18 8.47 -6.78
CA LEU A 199 9.46 8.92 -7.98
C LEU A 199 8.01 9.30 -7.68
N GLY A 200 7.46 8.80 -6.57
CA GLY A 200 6.11 9.06 -6.16
C GLY A 200 5.55 7.98 -5.26
N ASN A 201 4.23 7.93 -5.14
CA ASN A 201 3.54 6.93 -4.31
C ASN A 201 2.24 6.49 -4.98
N GLY A 202 1.99 5.18 -4.98
CA GLY A 202 0.80 4.57 -5.59
C GLY A 202 -0.46 4.65 -4.73
N ILE A 203 -0.36 5.10 -3.47
CA ILE A 203 -1.51 5.17 -2.56
C ILE A 203 -2.12 6.57 -2.61
N PRO A 204 -3.40 6.69 -2.97
CA PRO A 204 -4.09 7.98 -2.96
C PRO A 204 -4.09 8.61 -1.57
N LYS A 205 -3.82 9.93 -1.53
CA LYS A 205 -3.87 10.71 -0.29
C LYS A 205 -5.26 11.20 0.06
N HIS A 206 -6.12 11.39 -0.95
CA HIS A 206 -7.43 11.97 -0.82
C HIS A 206 -8.46 11.16 -1.59
N TYR A 207 -9.60 10.92 -0.97
CA TYR A 207 -10.77 10.30 -1.58
C TYR A 207 -11.96 11.23 -1.44
N LEU A 208 -12.72 11.37 -2.48
CA LEU A 208 -13.96 12.14 -2.51
C LEU A 208 -15.07 11.30 -3.12
N ASN A 209 -16.21 11.22 -2.41
CA ASN A 209 -17.42 10.67 -2.98
C ASN A 209 -18.53 11.70 -2.88
N TRP A 210 -19.33 11.82 -3.91
CA TRP A 210 -20.48 12.70 -3.95
C TRP A 210 -21.66 11.97 -4.56
N ASN A 211 -22.67 11.74 -3.73
CA ASN A 211 -23.92 11.06 -4.11
C ASN A 211 -25.05 12.04 -4.10
N ASN A 212 -25.85 12.03 -5.17
CA ASN A 212 -27.05 12.83 -5.29
C ASN A 212 -28.22 11.90 -5.65
N THR A 213 -29.34 12.10 -4.99
CA THR A 213 -30.60 11.43 -5.31
C THR A 213 -31.69 12.49 -5.47
N PHE A 214 -32.33 12.46 -6.61
CA PHE A 214 -33.42 13.33 -6.98
C PHE A 214 -34.67 12.47 -7.14
N ASN A 215 -35.72 12.78 -6.38
CA ASN A 215 -37.03 12.18 -6.52
C ASN A 215 -37.96 13.25 -7.07
N PHE A 216 -38.59 13.01 -8.21
CA PHE A 216 -39.56 13.93 -8.78
C PHE A 216 -40.71 13.18 -9.42
N PHE A 217 -41.91 13.49 -8.96
CA PHE A 217 -43.13 12.73 -9.27
C PHE A 217 -42.94 11.22 -9.03
N ASN A 218 -42.98 10.39 -10.09
CA ASN A 218 -42.78 8.94 -10.05
C ASN A 218 -41.40 8.51 -10.55
N PHE A 219 -40.45 9.43 -10.67
CA PHE A 219 -39.11 9.15 -11.16
C PHE A 219 -38.05 9.38 -10.07
N ASP A 220 -37.07 8.51 -10.06
CA ASP A 220 -35.91 8.58 -9.21
C ASP A 220 -34.64 8.66 -10.08
N LEU A 221 -33.77 9.62 -9.80
CA LEU A 221 -32.45 9.76 -10.44
C LEU A 221 -31.38 9.76 -9.38
N SER A 222 -30.42 8.84 -9.49
CA SER A 222 -29.24 8.80 -8.64
C SER A 222 -27.98 9.06 -9.44
N ILE A 223 -27.13 10.01 -8.99
CA ILE A 223 -25.85 10.32 -9.57
C ILE A 223 -24.77 10.11 -8.50
N ASN A 224 -23.87 9.17 -8.76
CA ASN A 224 -22.77 8.84 -7.85
C ASN A 224 -21.45 9.19 -8.53
N MET A 225 -20.66 10.06 -7.90
CA MET A 225 -19.32 10.45 -8.35
C MET A 225 -18.32 10.09 -7.28
N ARG A 226 -17.16 9.56 -7.70
CA ARG A 226 -16.04 9.27 -6.80
C ARG A 226 -14.73 9.61 -7.46
N GLY A 227 -13.78 10.08 -6.66
CA GLY A 227 -12.45 10.41 -7.11
C GLY A 227 -11.41 10.01 -6.08
N ALA A 228 -10.21 9.73 -6.56
CA ALA A 228 -9.02 9.51 -5.76
C ALA A 228 -7.91 10.41 -6.30
N PHE A 229 -7.15 11.06 -5.40
CA PHE A 229 -6.22 12.11 -5.79
C PHE A 229 -4.91 12.01 -4.99
N GLY A 230 -3.83 12.61 -5.54
CA GLY A 230 -2.56 12.72 -4.85
C GLY A 230 -1.78 11.40 -4.86
N PHE A 231 -1.82 10.66 -5.97
CA PHE A 231 -1.07 9.43 -6.20
C PHE A 231 -0.54 9.36 -7.63
N GLN A 232 0.37 8.44 -7.88
CA GLN A 232 0.90 8.11 -9.20
C GLN A 232 0.55 6.66 -9.54
N ILE A 233 0.59 6.35 -10.81
CA ILE A 233 0.37 4.99 -11.32
C ILE A 233 1.63 4.55 -12.05
N LEU A 234 2.18 3.41 -11.65
CA LEU A 234 3.25 2.77 -12.40
C LEU A 234 2.69 2.19 -13.70
N ASN A 235 3.14 2.72 -14.84
CA ASN A 235 2.77 2.18 -16.14
C ASN A 235 3.70 1.01 -16.50
N TYR A 236 3.39 -0.15 -15.98
CA TYR A 236 4.18 -1.36 -16.19
C TYR A 236 4.27 -1.78 -17.66
N GLN A 237 3.24 -1.53 -18.44
CA GLN A 237 3.25 -1.84 -19.88
C GLN A 237 4.32 -1.03 -20.64
N ARG A 238 4.48 0.27 -20.32
CA ARG A 238 5.53 1.09 -20.94
C ARG A 238 6.95 0.70 -20.56
N MET A 239 7.14 -0.12 -19.55
CA MET A 239 8.45 -0.68 -19.21
C MET A 239 8.84 -1.84 -20.13
N TYR A 240 7.87 -2.42 -20.85
CA TYR A 240 8.08 -3.55 -21.77
C TYR A 240 8.24 -3.14 -23.24
N TYR A 241 7.76 -1.93 -23.62
CA TYR A 241 7.69 -1.49 -25.03
C TYR A 241 8.44 -0.17 -25.21
#